data_f67de2a6f80edde847a523f5c6a7658a
#
_entry.id   f67de2a6f80edde847a523f5c6a7658a
#
_cell.length_a   1.000
_cell.length_b   1.000
_cell.length_c   1.000
_cell.angle_alpha   90.00
_cell.angle_beta   90.00
_cell.angle_gamma   90.00
#
_symmetry.space_group_name_H-M   'P 1'
#
loop_
_entity.id
_entity.type
_entity.pdbx_description
1 polymer ?
#
loop_
_entity_poly.entity_id
_entity_poly.type
_entity_poly.pdbx_seq_one_letter_code
_entity_poly.pdbx_strand_id
1 'polypeptide(L)'
;GGLGGGSADAAGAVVLLNELWNLQLGASELAPLAAELGSEVPFFLTGGTALGTGRGTTIAPLPPIPERTLLLGSPPFGLSTPEVYRALAAPLTAGGADVTVPRLFVKFAEGNDFALATNDLQAAAFGLRGELATFRDALLRSGAEVALLSGSGSTVFGLFGAGNDVTSVAKDLCCEFPDWTLRACRTTASGVRIVPAVE
;
A
#
# COMPACT_ATOMS: atom_id res chain seq x y z
N GLY A 1 7.16 -7.20 -4.33
CA GLY A 1 5.97 -6.78 -5.11
C GLY A 1 4.89 -6.16 -4.22
N GLY A 2 3.90 -5.49 -4.82
CA GLY A 2 2.72 -4.98 -4.11
C GLY A 2 2.87 -3.63 -3.41
N LEU A 3 4.05 -3.04 -3.36
CA LEU A 3 4.31 -1.77 -2.64
C LEU A 3 4.43 -0.54 -3.58
N GLY A 4 4.15 -0.70 -4.85
CA GLY A 4 4.22 0.41 -5.82
C GLY A 4 5.63 1.00 -6.01
N GLY A 5 6.71 0.24 -5.73
CA GLY A 5 8.08 0.75 -5.77
C GLY A 5 8.46 1.38 -7.12
N GLY A 6 8.15 0.71 -8.23
CA GLY A 6 8.40 1.27 -9.56
C GLY A 6 7.61 2.56 -9.85
N SER A 7 6.38 2.65 -9.32
CA SER A 7 5.56 3.86 -9.42
C SER A 7 6.12 5.00 -8.56
N ALA A 8 6.66 4.66 -7.38
CA ALA A 8 7.35 5.63 -6.52
C ALA A 8 8.63 6.15 -7.18
N ASP A 9 9.43 5.28 -7.79
CA ASP A 9 10.64 5.65 -8.53
C ASP A 9 10.31 6.53 -9.74
N ALA A 10 9.25 6.21 -10.49
CA ALA A 10 8.78 7.02 -11.61
C ALA A 10 8.33 8.42 -11.14
N ALA A 11 7.56 8.50 -10.05
CA ALA A 11 7.18 9.79 -9.47
C ALA A 11 8.41 10.60 -9.02
N GLY A 12 9.39 9.92 -8.40
CA GLY A 12 10.68 10.52 -8.03
C GLY A 12 11.42 11.11 -9.23
N ALA A 13 11.49 10.35 -10.33
CA ALA A 13 12.12 10.82 -11.57
C ALA A 13 11.40 12.05 -12.14
N VAL A 14 10.05 12.06 -12.17
CA VAL A 14 9.26 13.19 -12.65
C VAL A 14 9.56 14.45 -11.82
N VAL A 15 9.59 14.34 -10.49
CA VAL A 15 9.88 15.48 -9.59
C VAL A 15 11.31 15.98 -9.79
N LEU A 16 12.29 15.07 -9.90
CA LEU A 16 13.69 15.44 -10.10
C LEU A 16 13.93 16.09 -11.45
N LEU A 17 13.31 15.63 -12.53
CA LEU A 17 13.42 16.23 -13.85
C LEU A 17 12.76 17.60 -13.93
N ASN A 18 11.62 17.77 -13.26
CA ASN A 18 10.98 19.07 -13.13
C ASN A 18 11.91 20.12 -12.48
N GLU A 19 12.61 19.71 -11.43
CA GLU A 19 13.60 20.56 -10.75
C GLU A 19 14.84 20.78 -11.60
N LEU A 20 15.44 19.72 -12.13
CA LEU A 20 16.69 19.77 -12.89
C LEU A 20 16.58 20.66 -14.13
N TRP A 21 15.44 20.64 -14.80
CA TRP A 21 15.19 21.45 -15.99
C TRP A 21 14.51 22.78 -15.68
N ASN A 22 14.29 23.08 -14.40
CA ASN A 22 13.65 24.31 -13.93
C ASN A 22 12.32 24.58 -14.64
N LEU A 23 11.50 23.54 -14.82
CA LEU A 23 10.23 23.64 -15.55
C LEU A 23 9.14 24.31 -14.72
N GLN A 24 9.25 24.28 -13.39
CA GLN A 24 8.32 24.90 -12.43
C GLN A 24 6.86 24.43 -12.59
N LEU A 25 6.67 23.20 -13.10
CA LEU A 25 5.35 22.59 -13.24
C LEU A 25 4.75 22.29 -11.87
N GLY A 26 3.50 22.68 -11.68
CA GLY A 26 2.75 22.40 -10.47
C GLY A 26 2.19 20.98 -10.46
N ALA A 27 1.62 20.56 -9.30
CA ALA A 27 1.07 19.23 -9.14
C ALA A 27 -0.03 18.88 -10.16
N SER A 28 -0.84 19.86 -10.55
CA SER A 28 -1.90 19.69 -11.56
C SER A 28 -1.36 19.42 -12.96
N GLU A 29 -0.14 19.88 -13.27
CA GLU A 29 0.52 19.68 -14.56
C GLU A 29 1.34 18.38 -14.56
N LEU A 30 1.92 18.00 -13.42
CA LEU A 30 2.67 16.77 -13.27
C LEU A 30 1.76 15.54 -13.21
N ALA A 31 0.55 15.65 -12.64
CA ALA A 31 -0.35 14.51 -12.47
C ALA A 31 -0.75 13.81 -13.79
N PRO A 32 -1.11 14.52 -14.88
CA PRO A 32 -1.35 13.88 -16.17
C PRO A 32 -0.14 13.14 -16.74
N LEU A 33 1.06 13.74 -16.64
CA LEU A 33 2.31 13.12 -17.08
C LEU A 33 2.62 11.86 -16.27
N ALA A 34 2.41 11.91 -14.96
CA ALA A 34 2.57 10.77 -14.08
C ALA A 34 1.58 9.64 -14.43
N ALA A 35 0.34 9.97 -14.80
CA ALA A 35 -0.68 9.00 -15.18
C ALA A 35 -0.35 8.23 -16.48
N GLU A 36 0.42 8.85 -17.39
CA GLU A 36 0.92 8.19 -18.59
C GLU A 36 1.99 7.14 -18.28
N LEU A 37 2.76 7.32 -17.21
CA LEU A 37 3.80 6.39 -16.77
C LEU A 37 3.22 5.18 -16.02
N GLY A 38 2.09 5.36 -15.35
CA GLY A 38 1.42 4.27 -14.64
C GLY A 38 0.28 4.76 -13.75
N SER A 39 -0.71 3.89 -13.51
CA SER A 39 -1.92 4.25 -12.77
C SER A 39 -1.67 4.69 -11.33
N GLU A 40 -0.65 4.17 -10.68
CA GLU A 40 -0.32 4.48 -9.28
C GLU A 40 0.67 5.66 -9.15
N VAL A 41 1.34 6.07 -10.24
CA VAL A 41 2.36 7.13 -10.19
C VAL A 41 1.82 8.47 -9.65
N PRO A 42 0.61 8.93 -10.04
CA PRO A 42 0.05 10.16 -9.50
C PRO A 42 -0.14 10.16 -7.98
N PHE A 43 -0.43 8.99 -7.39
CA PHE A 43 -0.54 8.88 -5.94
C PHE A 43 0.76 9.23 -5.23
N PHE A 44 1.90 8.78 -5.77
CA PHE A 44 3.21 9.04 -5.14
C PHE A 44 3.64 10.51 -5.23
N LEU A 45 3.10 11.29 -6.17
CA LEU A 45 3.28 12.76 -6.16
C LEU A 45 2.52 13.41 -5.01
N THR A 46 1.34 12.87 -4.66
CA THR A 46 0.46 13.38 -3.59
C THR A 46 0.88 12.82 -2.23
N GLY A 47 0.98 11.51 -2.12
CA GLY A 47 1.26 10.78 -0.88
C GLY A 47 0.14 10.89 0.15
N GLY A 48 0.45 10.49 1.39
CA GLY A 48 -0.47 10.54 2.51
C GLY A 48 -1.69 9.65 2.34
N THR A 49 -2.86 10.21 2.67
CA THR A 49 -4.15 9.55 2.51
C THR A 49 -4.86 10.16 1.30
N ALA A 50 -5.25 9.33 0.35
CA ALA A 50 -5.93 9.78 -0.85
C ALA A 50 -6.90 8.73 -1.39
N LEU A 51 -7.91 9.19 -2.12
CA LEU A 51 -8.84 8.37 -2.86
C LEU A 51 -8.42 8.33 -4.33
N GLY A 52 -8.12 7.15 -4.84
CA GLY A 52 -7.92 6.90 -6.28
C GLY A 52 -9.23 6.45 -6.92
N THR A 53 -9.61 7.06 -8.03
CA THR A 53 -10.81 6.73 -8.79
C THR A 53 -10.50 6.43 -10.26
N GLY A 54 -11.49 5.90 -10.98
CA GLY A 54 -11.32 5.45 -12.37
C GLY A 54 -10.35 4.27 -12.43
N ARG A 55 -9.28 4.42 -13.20
CA ARG A 55 -8.18 3.44 -13.27
C ARG A 55 -7.17 3.59 -12.12
N GLY A 56 -7.48 4.39 -11.09
CA GLY A 56 -6.55 4.76 -10.03
C GLY A 56 -5.70 5.99 -10.34
N THR A 57 -5.92 6.64 -11.48
CA THR A 57 -5.14 7.78 -11.95
C THR A 57 -5.67 9.13 -11.46
N THR A 58 -6.95 9.21 -11.08
CA THR A 58 -7.54 10.41 -10.51
C THR A 58 -7.41 10.35 -8.99
N ILE A 59 -6.54 11.16 -8.43
CA ILE A 59 -6.21 11.18 -7.02
C ILE A 59 -6.88 12.37 -6.33
N ALA A 60 -7.71 12.09 -5.34
CA ALA A 60 -8.30 13.10 -4.46
C ALA A 60 -7.64 12.98 -3.08
N PRO A 61 -6.84 13.97 -2.63
CA PRO A 61 -6.28 13.97 -1.30
C PRO A 61 -7.39 13.96 -0.24
N LEU A 62 -7.16 13.19 0.83
CA LEU A 62 -8.04 13.10 1.98
C LEU A 62 -7.31 13.63 3.23
N PRO A 63 -8.01 14.01 4.29
CA PRO A 63 -7.39 14.38 5.54
C PRO A 63 -6.43 13.29 6.03
N PRO A 64 -5.30 13.66 6.63
CA PRO A 64 -4.31 12.69 7.10
C PRO A 64 -4.90 11.82 8.20
N ILE A 65 -4.60 10.52 8.16
CA ILE A 65 -4.84 9.62 9.28
C ILE A 65 -3.68 9.70 10.28
N PRO A 66 -3.89 9.37 11.56
CA PRO A 66 -2.81 9.27 12.52
C PRO A 66 -1.71 8.31 12.04
N GLU A 67 -0.45 8.63 12.37
CA GLU A 67 0.67 7.74 12.07
C GLU A 67 0.45 6.36 12.67
N ARG A 68 0.69 5.31 11.89
CA ARG A 68 0.53 3.92 12.26
C ARG A 68 1.82 3.14 12.03
N THR A 69 2.06 2.16 12.87
CA THR A 69 3.15 1.22 12.70
C THR A 69 2.68 -0.01 11.92
N LEU A 70 3.49 -0.44 10.97
CA LEU A 70 3.22 -1.62 10.16
C LEU A 70 4.39 -2.60 10.24
N LEU A 71 4.07 -3.89 10.12
CA LEU A 71 5.05 -4.92 9.76
C LEU A 71 4.75 -5.41 8.35
N LEU A 72 5.71 -5.23 7.46
CA LEU A 72 5.67 -5.74 6.10
C LEU A 72 6.37 -7.10 6.07
N GLY A 73 5.76 -8.08 5.41
CA GLY A 73 6.38 -9.35 5.09
C GLY A 73 6.38 -9.56 3.58
N SER A 74 7.57 -9.68 3.02
CA SER A 74 7.78 -9.97 1.60
C SER A 74 8.37 -11.37 1.46
N PRO A 75 7.66 -12.31 0.81
CA PRO A 75 8.16 -13.66 0.60
C PRO A 75 9.32 -13.68 -0.41
N PRO A 76 10.09 -14.78 -0.49
CA PRO A 76 11.18 -14.93 -1.45
C PRO A 76 10.72 -15.14 -2.89
N PHE A 77 9.41 -15.09 -3.13
CA PHE A 77 8.81 -15.22 -4.45
C PHE A 77 7.96 -13.99 -4.83
N GLY A 78 7.78 -13.76 -6.12
CA GLY A 78 6.87 -12.76 -6.65
C GLY A 78 5.51 -13.35 -7.03
N LEU A 79 4.51 -12.49 -7.20
CA LEU A 79 3.27 -12.79 -7.89
C LEU A 79 3.17 -11.93 -9.15
N SER A 80 2.72 -12.54 -10.22
CA SER A 80 2.41 -11.81 -11.46
C SER A 80 1.04 -11.13 -11.32
N THR A 81 1.00 -9.79 -11.36
CA THR A 81 -0.25 -9.03 -11.31
C THR A 81 -1.29 -9.54 -12.33
N PRO A 82 -0.94 -9.78 -13.62
CA PRO A 82 -1.90 -10.36 -14.56
C PRO A 82 -2.40 -11.75 -14.17
N GLU A 83 -1.60 -12.55 -13.50
CA GLU A 83 -1.99 -13.88 -13.04
C GLU A 83 -2.99 -13.81 -11.90
N VAL A 84 -2.78 -12.92 -10.93
CA VAL A 84 -3.72 -12.69 -9.84
C VAL A 84 -5.06 -12.18 -10.36
N TYR A 85 -5.06 -11.23 -11.31
CA TYR A 85 -6.31 -10.76 -11.94
C TYR A 85 -7.03 -11.86 -12.72
N ARG A 86 -6.30 -12.76 -13.40
CA ARG A 86 -6.92 -13.92 -14.09
C ARG A 86 -7.50 -14.95 -13.13
N ALA A 87 -6.89 -15.10 -11.96
CA ALA A 87 -7.37 -16.01 -10.92
C ALA A 87 -8.58 -15.44 -10.14
N LEU A 88 -8.89 -14.15 -10.31
CA LEU A 88 -10.06 -13.54 -9.72
C LEU A 88 -11.33 -14.10 -10.40
N ALA A 89 -12.02 -15.04 -9.72
CA ALA A 89 -13.15 -15.78 -10.27
C ALA A 89 -14.44 -14.95 -10.43
N ALA A 90 -14.52 -13.78 -9.80
CA ALA A 90 -15.68 -12.90 -9.82
C ALA A 90 -15.38 -11.60 -10.58
N PRO A 91 -16.33 -11.02 -11.32
CA PRO A 91 -16.18 -9.67 -11.83
C PRO A 91 -15.96 -8.70 -10.67
N LEU A 92 -15.00 -7.81 -10.78
CA LEU A 92 -14.70 -6.74 -9.78
C LEU A 92 -15.93 -5.86 -9.47
N THR A 93 -17.00 -5.97 -10.26
CA THR A 93 -18.24 -5.22 -10.13
C THR A 93 -19.41 -6.02 -9.53
N ALA A 94 -19.21 -7.28 -9.14
CA ALA A 94 -20.26 -8.09 -8.53
C ALA A 94 -20.46 -7.63 -7.07
N GLY A 95 -21.36 -6.65 -6.90
CA GLY A 95 -22.12 -6.31 -5.72
C GLY A 95 -21.48 -6.64 -4.36
N GLY A 96 -20.42 -6.01 -4.02
CA GLY A 96 -20.01 -5.93 -2.64
C GLY A 96 -20.95 -5.00 -1.87
N ALA A 97 -21.18 -5.28 -0.58
CA ALA A 97 -21.96 -4.43 0.30
C ALA A 97 -21.62 -2.94 0.07
N ASP A 98 -22.61 -2.06 0.18
CA ASP A 98 -22.52 -0.60 0.07
C ASP A 98 -21.47 0.02 1.02
N VAL A 99 -20.21 -0.35 0.85
CA VAL A 99 -19.11 0.35 1.49
C VAL A 99 -18.82 1.58 0.64
N THR A 100 -19.56 2.64 0.90
CA THR A 100 -19.24 3.93 0.30
C THR A 100 -17.87 4.38 0.84
N VAL A 101 -16.95 4.72 -0.07
CA VAL A 101 -15.60 5.23 0.26
C VAL A 101 -15.63 6.30 1.37
N PRO A 102 -16.60 7.24 1.42
CA PRO A 102 -16.73 8.16 2.52
C PRO A 102 -16.89 7.49 3.90
N ARG A 103 -17.60 6.38 3.98
CA ARG A 103 -17.84 5.65 5.24
C ARG A 103 -16.60 4.92 5.72
N LEU A 104 -15.84 4.33 4.80
CA LEU A 104 -14.54 3.73 5.07
C LEU A 104 -13.56 4.79 5.57
N PHE A 105 -13.54 5.97 4.90
CA PHE A 105 -12.64 7.07 5.24
C PHE A 105 -12.94 7.63 6.64
N VAL A 106 -14.21 7.88 6.99
CA VAL A 106 -14.56 8.38 8.33
C VAL A 106 -14.04 7.44 9.41
N LYS A 107 -14.21 6.14 9.23
CA LYS A 107 -13.73 5.15 10.19
C LYS A 107 -12.20 5.08 10.29
N PHE A 108 -11.48 5.23 9.16
CA PHE A 108 -10.04 5.35 9.16
C PHE A 108 -9.55 6.65 9.80
N ALA A 109 -10.20 7.77 9.54
CA ALA A 109 -9.85 9.09 10.09
C ALA A 109 -10.08 9.17 11.60
N GLU A 110 -11.14 8.53 12.10
CA GLU A 110 -11.42 8.38 13.53
C GLU A 110 -10.42 7.42 14.21
N GLY A 111 -9.61 6.72 13.41
CA GLY A 111 -8.43 5.99 13.89
C GLY A 111 -8.70 4.62 14.52
N ASN A 112 -9.93 4.08 14.47
CA ASN A 112 -10.29 2.96 15.31
C ASN A 112 -11.03 1.80 14.64
N ASP A 113 -11.32 1.83 13.34
CA ASP A 113 -12.02 0.69 12.73
C ASP A 113 -11.47 0.36 11.34
N PHE A 114 -10.45 -0.47 11.31
CA PHE A 114 -9.91 -1.06 10.08
C PHE A 114 -10.64 -2.33 9.64
N ALA A 115 -11.72 -2.73 10.34
CA ALA A 115 -12.47 -3.95 10.02
C ALA A 115 -13.10 -3.93 8.62
N LEU A 116 -13.26 -2.74 8.04
CA LEU A 116 -13.73 -2.57 6.65
C LEU A 116 -12.61 -2.57 5.61
N ALA A 117 -11.34 -2.62 6.05
CA ALA A 117 -10.23 -2.68 5.11
C ALA A 117 -10.22 -4.05 4.41
N THR A 118 -10.35 -4.05 3.10
CA THR A 118 -10.39 -5.25 2.26
C THR A 118 -9.48 -5.09 1.06
N ASN A 119 -9.09 -6.22 0.49
CA ASN A 119 -8.42 -6.27 -0.80
C ASN A 119 -9.05 -7.40 -1.62
N ASP A 120 -9.78 -7.05 -2.66
CA ASP A 120 -10.52 -7.99 -3.51
C ASP A 120 -9.59 -9.00 -4.22
N LEU A 121 -8.33 -8.66 -4.42
CA LEU A 121 -7.33 -9.55 -5.01
C LEU A 121 -6.79 -10.60 -4.02
N GLN A 122 -7.03 -10.40 -2.72
CA GLN A 122 -6.42 -11.22 -1.68
C GLN A 122 -6.79 -12.70 -1.78
N ALA A 123 -8.07 -12.99 -2.00
CA ALA A 123 -8.54 -14.37 -2.11
C ALA A 123 -7.88 -15.10 -3.30
N ALA A 124 -7.77 -14.42 -4.44
CA ALA A 124 -7.12 -14.95 -5.64
C ALA A 124 -5.62 -15.19 -5.40
N ALA A 125 -4.92 -14.21 -4.81
CA ALA A 125 -3.49 -14.32 -4.51
C ALA A 125 -3.21 -15.46 -3.51
N PHE A 126 -4.03 -15.60 -2.48
CA PHE A 126 -3.92 -16.66 -1.49
C PHE A 126 -4.24 -18.05 -2.07
N GLY A 127 -5.15 -18.13 -3.04
CA GLY A 127 -5.39 -19.35 -3.79
C GLY A 127 -4.19 -19.79 -4.65
N LEU A 128 -3.45 -18.83 -5.19
CA LEU A 128 -2.22 -19.09 -5.95
C LEU A 128 -1.04 -19.45 -5.04
N ARG A 129 -0.97 -18.85 -3.86
CA ARG A 129 0.12 -19.00 -2.90
C ARG A 129 -0.41 -18.98 -1.46
N GLY A 130 -0.70 -20.16 -0.93
CA GLY A 130 -1.26 -20.34 0.42
C GLY A 130 -0.36 -19.81 1.54
N GLU A 131 0.96 -19.72 1.30
CA GLU A 131 1.94 -19.19 2.26
C GLU A 131 1.62 -17.73 2.65
N LEU A 132 1.01 -16.95 1.74
CA LEU A 132 0.59 -15.58 2.01
C LEU A 132 -0.53 -15.53 3.06
N ALA A 133 -1.48 -16.47 2.99
CA ALA A 133 -2.54 -16.59 3.99
C ALA A 133 -1.96 -16.99 5.35
N THR A 134 -1.01 -17.94 5.36
CA THR A 134 -0.34 -18.38 6.59
C THR A 134 0.38 -17.21 7.27
N PHE A 135 1.09 -16.39 6.50
CA PHE A 135 1.77 -15.21 7.04
C PHE A 135 0.77 -14.14 7.53
N ARG A 136 -0.32 -13.88 6.78
CA ARG A 136 -1.40 -12.97 7.22
C ARG A 136 -1.96 -13.42 8.57
N ASP A 137 -2.21 -14.71 8.75
CA ASP A 137 -2.76 -15.25 9.99
C ASP A 137 -1.74 -15.16 11.14
N ALA A 138 -0.45 -15.31 10.84
CA ALA A 138 0.62 -15.10 11.82
C ALA A 138 0.67 -13.64 12.31
N LEU A 139 0.53 -12.66 11.41
CA LEU A 139 0.43 -11.24 11.80
C LEU A 139 -0.74 -10.98 12.74
N LEU A 140 -1.92 -11.54 12.44
CA LEU A 140 -3.11 -11.39 13.29
C LEU A 140 -2.90 -12.04 14.66
N ARG A 141 -2.31 -13.24 14.72
CA ARG A 141 -1.96 -13.89 16.00
C ARG A 141 -0.95 -13.09 16.81
N SER A 142 -0.11 -12.31 16.15
CA SER A 142 0.89 -11.44 16.79
C SER A 142 0.34 -10.07 17.20
N GLY A 143 -0.98 -9.87 17.12
CA GLY A 143 -1.65 -8.66 17.61
C GLY A 143 -1.83 -7.55 16.56
N ALA A 144 -1.69 -7.85 15.27
CA ALA A 144 -2.09 -6.89 14.25
C ALA A 144 -3.61 -6.66 14.29
N GLU A 145 -4.03 -5.40 14.26
CA GLU A 145 -5.45 -4.99 14.20
C GLU A 145 -6.09 -5.41 12.87
N VAL A 146 -5.31 -5.36 11.80
CA VAL A 146 -5.65 -5.86 10.47
C VAL A 146 -4.40 -6.37 9.78
N ALA A 147 -4.57 -7.41 8.97
CA ALA A 147 -3.50 -7.90 8.10
C ALA A 147 -4.06 -8.20 6.71
N LEU A 148 -3.44 -7.62 5.69
CA LEU A 148 -3.91 -7.67 4.31
C LEU A 148 -2.75 -7.85 3.32
N LEU A 149 -3.10 -8.39 2.16
CA LEU A 149 -2.26 -8.33 0.98
C LEU A 149 -2.13 -6.88 0.50
N SER A 150 -0.95 -6.46 0.12
CA SER A 150 -0.72 -5.14 -0.49
C SER A 150 -0.85 -5.22 -2.02
N GLY A 151 -1.85 -4.54 -2.58
CA GLY A 151 -2.14 -4.58 -4.01
C GLY A 151 -2.37 -6.00 -4.53
N SER A 152 -1.71 -6.40 -5.60
CA SER A 152 -1.72 -7.77 -6.13
C SER A 152 -0.70 -8.70 -5.44
N GLY A 153 0.02 -8.21 -4.45
CA GLY A 153 1.05 -8.95 -3.71
C GLY A 153 2.43 -8.85 -4.39
N SER A 154 3.36 -9.59 -3.91
CA SER A 154 3.32 -10.66 -2.89
C SER A 154 3.49 -10.17 -1.44
N THR A 155 3.68 -8.89 -1.21
CA THR A 155 3.83 -8.37 0.16
C THR A 155 2.50 -8.43 0.91
N VAL A 156 2.55 -8.91 2.16
CA VAL A 156 1.46 -8.85 3.14
C VAL A 156 1.88 -7.90 4.26
N PHE A 157 0.97 -7.10 4.75
CA PHE A 157 1.25 -6.18 5.86
C PHE A 157 0.28 -6.40 7.02
N GLY A 158 0.78 -6.16 8.24
CA GLY A 158 -0.04 -6.03 9.45
C GLY A 158 0.05 -4.63 9.99
N LEU A 159 -1.08 -4.05 10.36
CA LEU A 159 -1.19 -2.76 11.03
C LEU A 159 -1.30 -2.99 12.53
N PHE A 160 -0.51 -2.27 13.31
CA PHE A 160 -0.45 -2.43 14.76
C PHE A 160 -0.85 -1.14 15.48
N GLY A 161 -1.53 -1.30 16.60
CA GLY A 161 -1.91 -0.21 17.48
C GLY A 161 -0.72 0.42 18.20
N ALA A 162 -0.96 1.59 18.75
CA ALA A 162 0.03 2.29 19.58
C ALA A 162 0.39 1.42 20.80
N GLY A 163 1.69 1.23 21.04
CA GLY A 163 2.20 0.43 22.17
C GLY A 163 2.63 -0.99 21.83
N ASN A 164 2.36 -1.48 20.64
CA ASN A 164 2.92 -2.77 20.18
C ASN A 164 4.40 -2.62 19.83
N ASP A 165 5.24 -3.50 20.35
CA ASP A 165 6.64 -3.62 19.92
C ASP A 165 6.73 -4.45 18.63
N VAL A 166 6.48 -3.79 17.50
CA VAL A 166 6.52 -4.42 16.17
C VAL A 166 7.91 -4.98 15.84
N THR A 167 8.96 -4.46 16.46
CA THR A 167 10.32 -4.98 16.28
C THR A 167 10.47 -6.36 16.93
N SER A 168 9.90 -6.55 18.11
CA SER A 168 9.86 -7.87 18.76
C SER A 168 9.02 -8.84 17.94
N VAL A 169 7.83 -8.44 17.48
CA VAL A 169 6.99 -9.24 16.59
C VAL A 169 7.75 -9.68 15.34
N ALA A 170 8.49 -8.77 14.71
CA ALA A 170 9.31 -9.09 13.55
C ALA A 170 10.37 -10.16 13.83
N LYS A 171 11.02 -10.12 15.01
CA LYS A 171 12.01 -11.13 15.43
C LYS A 171 11.38 -12.49 15.61
N ASP A 172 10.22 -12.54 16.27
CA ASP A 172 9.52 -13.81 16.52
C ASP A 172 9.06 -14.44 15.19
N LEU A 173 8.46 -13.66 14.31
CA LEU A 173 8.02 -14.12 12.99
C LEU A 173 9.18 -14.48 12.05
N CYS A 174 10.35 -13.89 12.22
CA CYS A 174 11.54 -14.28 11.45
C CYS A 174 11.96 -15.73 11.71
N CYS A 175 11.68 -16.29 12.91
CA CYS A 175 11.91 -17.70 13.21
C CYS A 175 10.89 -18.62 12.49
N GLU A 176 9.64 -18.19 12.36
CA GLU A 176 8.57 -18.93 11.67
C GLU A 176 8.69 -18.83 10.14
N PHE A 177 9.18 -17.66 9.64
CA PHE A 177 9.30 -17.35 8.22
C PHE A 177 10.75 -16.92 7.86
N PRO A 178 11.74 -17.83 7.96
CA PRO A 178 13.16 -17.45 7.85
C PRO A 178 13.56 -16.90 6.48
N ASP A 179 12.87 -17.29 5.42
CA ASP A 179 13.14 -16.85 4.04
C ASP A 179 12.42 -15.55 3.66
N TRP A 180 11.59 -15.01 4.57
CA TRP A 180 10.85 -13.79 4.33
C TRP A 180 11.64 -12.55 4.74
N THR A 181 11.52 -11.49 3.97
CA THR A 181 12.03 -10.18 4.38
C THR A 181 10.97 -9.48 5.22
N LEU A 182 11.24 -9.30 6.51
CA LEU A 182 10.36 -8.61 7.44
C LEU A 182 10.89 -7.20 7.71
N ARG A 183 10.00 -6.20 7.63
CA ARG A 183 10.38 -4.81 7.85
C ARG A 183 9.32 -4.05 8.63
N ALA A 184 9.68 -3.59 9.83
CA ALA A 184 8.87 -2.64 10.57
C ALA A 184 9.01 -1.24 9.93
N CYS A 185 7.90 -0.55 9.72
CA CYS A 185 7.85 0.79 9.14
C CYS A 185 6.65 1.57 9.70
N ARG A 186 6.53 2.82 9.29
CA ARG A 186 5.42 3.70 9.67
C ARG A 186 4.77 4.30 8.43
N THR A 187 3.50 4.64 8.55
CA THR A 187 2.82 5.43 7.52
C THR A 187 3.43 6.83 7.45
N THR A 188 3.41 7.44 6.27
CA THR A 188 3.87 8.81 6.05
C THR A 188 2.76 9.66 5.46
N ALA A 189 2.73 10.94 5.82
CA ALA A 189 1.75 11.89 5.32
C ALA A 189 2.17 12.58 4.01
N SER A 190 3.36 12.30 3.48
CA SER A 190 3.88 12.95 2.29
C SER A 190 4.24 11.97 1.18
N GLY A 191 4.06 12.39 -0.07
CA GLY A 191 4.59 11.72 -1.24
C GLY A 191 6.07 11.98 -1.45
N VAL A 192 6.51 11.83 -2.69
CA VAL A 192 7.88 12.10 -3.12
C VAL A 192 8.24 13.57 -2.84
N ARG A 193 9.42 13.80 -2.29
CA ARG A 193 9.96 15.12 -2.03
C ARG A 193 11.46 15.14 -2.23
N ILE A 194 11.98 16.29 -2.66
CA ILE A 194 13.40 16.53 -2.71
C ILE A 194 13.86 16.87 -1.28
N VAL A 195 14.89 16.19 -0.83
CA VAL A 195 15.57 16.52 0.42
C VAL A 195 16.95 17.11 0.08
N PRO A 196 17.40 18.17 0.77
CA PRO A 196 18.75 18.70 0.58
C PRO A 196 19.77 17.58 0.83
N ALA A 197 20.88 17.61 0.10
CA ALA A 197 22.00 16.74 0.41
C ALA A 197 22.47 17.05 1.84
N VAL A 198 22.67 16.00 2.62
CA VAL A 198 23.32 16.16 3.95
C VAL A 198 24.79 16.38 3.66
N GLU A 199 25.31 17.57 4.04
CA GLU A 199 26.74 17.89 4.00
C GLU A 199 27.56 17.01 4.94
#